data_c0b97d639f24db309d173b5aab38d6ce
#
_entry.id   c0b97d639f24db309d173b5aab38d6ce
#
_cell.length_a   1.000
_cell.length_b   1.000
_cell.length_c   1.000
_cell.angle_alpha   90.00
_cell.angle_beta   90.00
_cell.angle_gamma   90.00
#
_symmetry.space_group_name_H-M   'P 1'
#
loop_
_entity.id
_entity.type
_entity.pdbx_description
1 polymer ?
#
loop_
_entity_poly.entity_id
_entity_poly.type
_entity_poly.pdbx_seq_one_letter_code
_entity_poly.pdbx_strand_id
1 'polypeptide(L)'
;MAFDRKRDNKEHDTKRIGDWIPKTRLGNMVAEGKISSMSDALATRLRIREPEIVDILLPEMSDEVIDVNMVQRVTDSGRRVRFAITVVVGNSDGFVGLGRARGKEVGPSIRKAIDNAKLNIVEIKRGCGSWECGCGKPHTFPFNVVGKSGSVDVSFKPAPRGVGLAVSETPKHILKLAGIKDAWAFSNGHTKTTVNYGLATFDALKKTASMRITGEQATRLKIVSGAIEAKPIGLDAQTAAKLLDEARKRERLREKEKIVEKMITAKVEKGSDEAEIVTDVDPEEGGDAL
;
A
#
# COMPACT_ATOMS: atom_id res chain seq x y z
N MET A 1 -6.64 -20.75 17.47
CA MET A 1 -6.90 -19.29 17.34
C MET A 1 -6.10 -18.58 16.22
N ALA A 2 -4.86 -18.94 15.87
CA ALA A 2 -4.13 -18.31 14.76
C ALA A 2 -4.56 -18.84 13.36
N PHE A 3 -5.04 -20.07 13.27
CA PHE A 3 -5.47 -20.70 12.01
C PHE A 3 -6.79 -20.14 11.48
N ASP A 4 -7.75 -19.82 12.35
CA ASP A 4 -9.05 -19.26 11.96
C ASP A 4 -8.92 -17.83 11.44
N ARG A 5 -8.05 -17.00 12.04
CA ARG A 5 -7.82 -15.62 11.57
C ARG A 5 -7.28 -15.54 10.14
N LYS A 6 -6.47 -16.53 9.69
CA LYS A 6 -5.97 -16.56 8.31
C LYS A 6 -7.05 -16.93 7.29
N ARG A 7 -8.04 -17.75 7.68
CA ARG A 7 -9.20 -18.07 6.83
C ARG A 7 -10.13 -16.88 6.66
N ASP A 8 -10.50 -16.23 7.77
CA ASP A 8 -11.40 -15.07 7.76
C ASP A 8 -10.83 -13.89 6.95
N ASN A 9 -9.52 -13.65 7.03
CA ASN A 9 -8.88 -12.61 6.22
C ASN A 9 -8.88 -12.96 4.72
N LYS A 10 -8.59 -14.21 4.33
CA LYS A 10 -8.61 -14.62 2.92
C LYS A 10 -10.02 -14.55 2.30
N GLU A 11 -11.05 -14.95 3.03
CA GLU A 11 -12.43 -14.84 2.57
C GLU A 11 -12.90 -13.39 2.42
N HIS A 12 -12.44 -12.52 3.30
CA HIS A 12 -12.73 -11.09 3.23
C HIS A 12 -12.00 -10.41 2.07
N ASP A 13 -10.76 -10.77 1.80
CA ASP A 13 -9.97 -10.24 0.69
C ASP A 13 -10.52 -10.72 -0.67
N THR A 14 -10.93 -11.98 -0.79
CA THR A 14 -11.57 -12.49 -2.02
C THR A 14 -12.90 -11.81 -2.34
N LYS A 15 -13.73 -11.49 -1.34
CA LYS A 15 -14.95 -10.71 -1.53
C LYS A 15 -14.66 -9.28 -1.98
N ARG A 16 -13.64 -8.63 -1.41
CA ARG A 16 -13.23 -7.28 -1.80
C ARG A 16 -12.77 -7.21 -3.26
N ILE A 17 -12.05 -8.23 -3.74
CA ILE A 17 -11.58 -8.30 -5.13
C ILE A 17 -12.76 -8.43 -6.11
N GLY A 18 -13.81 -9.22 -5.76
CA GLY A 18 -15.00 -9.38 -6.59
C GLY A 18 -15.83 -8.10 -6.79
N ASP A 19 -15.83 -7.23 -5.78
CA ASP A 19 -16.61 -5.98 -5.78
C ASP A 19 -15.74 -4.74 -6.10
N TRP A 20 -14.44 -4.92 -6.38
CA TRP A 20 -13.53 -3.81 -6.61
C TRP A 20 -13.74 -3.16 -7.97
N ILE A 21 -13.87 -1.84 -7.97
CA ILE A 21 -13.96 -1.01 -9.16
C ILE A 21 -12.82 -0.01 -9.12
N PRO A 22 -11.92 -0.04 -10.11
CA PRO A 22 -10.76 0.82 -10.15
C PRO A 22 -11.15 2.29 -10.25
N LYS A 23 -10.56 3.13 -9.40
CA LYS A 23 -10.76 4.58 -9.37
C LYS A 23 -9.52 5.34 -9.84
N THR A 24 -8.35 4.70 -9.75
CA THR A 24 -7.08 5.32 -10.09
C THR A 24 -6.62 4.90 -11.48
N ARG A 25 -5.74 5.72 -12.07
CA ARG A 25 -5.12 5.39 -13.36
C ARG A 25 -4.37 4.05 -13.32
N LEU A 26 -3.64 3.78 -12.21
CA LEU A 26 -2.95 2.52 -12.01
C LEU A 26 -3.94 1.36 -11.91
N GLY A 27 -5.03 1.52 -11.16
CA GLY A 27 -6.09 0.52 -11.04
C GLY A 27 -6.72 0.17 -12.40
N ASN A 28 -6.99 1.17 -13.24
CA ASN A 28 -7.51 0.93 -14.59
C ASN A 28 -6.52 0.13 -15.45
N MET A 29 -5.21 0.46 -15.39
CA MET A 29 -4.18 -0.26 -16.15
C MET A 29 -4.05 -1.74 -15.70
N VAL A 30 -4.22 -2.02 -14.41
CA VAL A 30 -4.24 -3.38 -13.86
C VAL A 30 -5.52 -4.12 -14.27
N ALA A 31 -6.68 -3.47 -14.20
CA ALA A 31 -7.94 -4.06 -14.63
C ALA A 31 -7.98 -4.34 -16.15
N GLU A 32 -7.33 -3.50 -16.97
CA GLU A 32 -7.16 -3.71 -18.41
C GLU A 32 -6.11 -4.79 -18.75
N GLY A 33 -5.41 -5.33 -17.75
CA GLY A 33 -4.34 -6.34 -17.96
C GLY A 33 -3.06 -5.79 -18.58
N LYS A 34 -2.87 -4.48 -18.65
CA LYS A 34 -1.63 -3.84 -19.16
C LYS A 34 -0.45 -4.04 -18.22
N ILE A 35 -0.74 -4.23 -16.94
CA ILE A 35 0.24 -4.48 -15.89
C ILE A 35 -0.11 -5.82 -15.28
N SER A 36 0.79 -6.79 -15.43
CA SER A 36 0.63 -8.16 -14.93
C SER A 36 1.52 -8.49 -13.74
N SER A 37 2.57 -7.69 -13.50
CA SER A 37 3.50 -7.90 -12.39
C SER A 37 3.54 -6.69 -11.44
N MET A 38 3.86 -6.97 -10.18
CA MET A 38 4.04 -5.90 -9.18
C MET A 38 5.27 -5.04 -9.48
N SER A 39 6.32 -5.63 -10.06
CA SER A 39 7.51 -4.91 -10.49
C SER A 39 7.19 -3.89 -11.59
N ASP A 40 6.34 -4.25 -12.57
CA ASP A 40 5.87 -3.33 -13.61
C ASP A 40 5.03 -2.20 -13.02
N ALA A 41 4.16 -2.51 -12.05
CA ALA A 41 3.37 -1.50 -11.36
C ALA A 41 4.26 -0.46 -10.65
N LEU A 42 5.31 -0.90 -9.96
CA LEU A 42 6.28 -0.01 -9.30
C LEU A 42 7.16 0.76 -10.32
N ALA A 43 7.48 0.15 -11.46
CA ALA A 43 8.25 0.79 -12.54
C ALA A 43 7.51 1.97 -13.17
N THR A 44 6.17 2.00 -13.16
CA THR A 44 5.37 3.15 -13.65
C THR A 44 5.55 4.42 -12.82
N ARG A 45 6.16 4.32 -11.64
CA ARG A 45 6.32 5.41 -10.66
C ARG A 45 5.00 6.06 -10.20
N LEU A 46 3.86 5.46 -10.53
CA LEU A 46 2.57 5.89 -10.03
C LEU A 46 2.40 5.42 -8.58
N ARG A 47 1.87 6.30 -7.73
CA ARG A 47 1.64 5.93 -6.33
C ARG A 47 0.43 4.99 -6.22
N ILE A 48 0.62 3.86 -5.56
CA ILE A 48 -0.47 2.95 -5.21
C ILE A 48 -1.37 3.65 -4.19
N ARG A 49 -2.66 3.75 -4.50
CA ARG A 49 -3.68 4.35 -3.62
C ARG A 49 -4.81 3.39 -3.27
N GLU A 50 -4.88 2.27 -3.94
CA GLU A 50 -5.89 1.23 -3.76
C GLU A 50 -5.18 -0.06 -3.31
N PRO A 51 -5.50 -0.59 -2.11
CA PRO A 51 -4.87 -1.82 -1.60
C PRO A 51 -5.24 -3.04 -2.43
N GLU A 52 -6.40 -3.03 -3.09
CA GLU A 52 -6.91 -4.12 -3.92
C GLU A 52 -6.00 -4.42 -5.12
N ILE A 53 -5.29 -3.42 -5.64
CA ILE A 53 -4.28 -3.60 -6.71
C ILE A 53 -3.23 -4.60 -6.27
N VAL A 54 -2.80 -4.50 -5.01
CA VAL A 54 -1.78 -5.38 -4.46
C VAL A 54 -2.31 -6.79 -4.26
N ASP A 55 -3.56 -6.93 -3.83
CA ASP A 55 -4.21 -8.24 -3.63
C ASP A 55 -4.37 -9.02 -4.95
N ILE A 56 -4.56 -8.29 -6.06
CA ILE A 56 -4.64 -8.88 -7.40
C ILE A 56 -3.25 -9.28 -7.89
N LEU A 57 -2.25 -8.42 -7.74
CA LEU A 57 -0.90 -8.67 -8.26
C LEU A 57 -0.09 -9.65 -7.39
N LEU A 58 -0.39 -9.73 -6.08
CA LEU A 58 0.30 -10.56 -5.10
C LEU A 58 -0.70 -11.34 -4.23
N PRO A 59 -1.33 -12.42 -4.72
CA PRO A 59 -2.35 -13.16 -3.96
C PRO A 59 -1.80 -13.96 -2.78
N GLU A 60 -0.50 -14.28 -2.78
CA GLU A 60 0.16 -15.06 -1.73
C GLU A 60 0.81 -14.15 -0.68
N MET A 61 0.07 -13.14 -0.17
CA MET A 61 0.60 -12.27 0.87
C MET A 61 0.33 -12.83 2.27
N SER A 62 1.32 -12.65 3.14
CA SER A 62 1.21 -12.95 4.57
C SER A 62 1.33 -11.65 5.35
N ASP A 63 0.53 -11.53 6.40
CA ASP A 63 0.57 -10.41 7.33
C ASP A 63 1.08 -10.86 8.71
N GLU A 64 1.83 -9.99 9.37
CA GLU A 64 2.36 -10.23 10.71
C GLU A 64 2.29 -8.93 11.53
N VAL A 65 1.69 -9.03 12.72
CA VAL A 65 1.55 -7.87 13.62
C VAL A 65 2.83 -7.75 14.45
N ILE A 66 3.54 -6.62 14.32
CA ILE A 66 4.76 -6.35 15.09
C ILE A 66 4.42 -5.84 16.48
N ASP A 67 3.47 -4.91 16.58
CA ASP A 67 3.24 -4.18 17.81
C ASP A 67 1.79 -3.69 17.91
N VAL A 68 1.24 -3.82 19.12
CA VAL A 68 -0.11 -3.34 19.49
C VAL A 68 0.02 -2.51 20.75
N ASN A 69 0.04 -1.19 20.60
CA ASN A 69 0.17 -0.25 21.71
C ASN A 69 -1.16 0.41 22.04
N MET A 70 -1.54 0.38 23.31
CA MET A 70 -2.65 1.14 23.84
C MET A 70 -2.17 2.56 24.19
N VAL A 71 -2.76 3.54 23.54
CA VAL A 71 -2.48 4.96 23.79
C VAL A 71 -3.68 5.60 24.45
N GLN A 72 -3.48 6.20 25.60
CA GLN A 72 -4.51 6.85 26.40
C GLN A 72 -4.30 8.36 26.43
N ARG A 73 -5.37 9.12 26.26
CA ARG A 73 -5.40 10.57 26.45
C ARG A 73 -6.50 10.93 27.45
N VAL A 74 -6.16 11.71 28.44
CA VAL A 74 -7.11 12.28 29.39
C VAL A 74 -7.76 13.51 28.78
N THR A 75 -9.07 13.61 28.88
CA THR A 75 -9.89 14.77 28.50
C THR A 75 -10.76 15.17 29.68
N ASP A 76 -11.37 16.35 29.64
CA ASP A 76 -12.23 16.86 30.72
C ASP A 76 -13.39 15.90 31.07
N SER A 77 -13.89 15.16 30.07
CA SER A 77 -14.96 14.17 30.22
C SER A 77 -14.46 12.73 30.45
N GLY A 78 -13.19 12.52 30.80
CA GLY A 78 -12.62 11.21 31.14
C GLY A 78 -11.50 10.76 30.21
N ARG A 79 -11.19 9.47 30.26
CA ARG A 79 -10.07 8.85 29.53
C ARG A 79 -10.53 8.36 28.15
N ARG A 80 -9.81 8.78 27.10
CA ARG A 80 -10.01 8.27 25.74
C ARG A 80 -8.88 7.35 25.35
N VAL A 81 -9.20 6.09 25.12
CA VAL A 81 -8.25 5.05 24.71
C VAL A 81 -8.28 4.88 23.20
N ARG A 82 -7.08 4.67 22.61
CA ARG A 82 -6.89 4.29 21.21
C ARG A 82 -5.80 3.24 21.12
N PHE A 83 -5.94 2.35 20.16
CA PHE A 83 -4.92 1.35 19.85
C PHE A 83 -4.10 1.80 18.64
N ALA A 84 -2.78 1.80 18.77
CA ALA A 84 -1.85 2.05 17.69
C ALA A 84 -1.21 0.70 17.30
N ILE A 85 -1.41 0.30 16.06
CA ILE A 85 -1.02 -1.02 15.56
C ILE A 85 -0.04 -0.84 14.42
N THR A 86 1.02 -1.63 14.43
CA THR A 86 2.02 -1.71 13.37
C THR A 86 2.04 -3.12 12.80
N VAL A 87 1.83 -3.22 11.48
CA VAL A 87 1.75 -4.50 10.75
C VAL A 87 2.75 -4.48 9.60
N VAL A 88 3.31 -5.63 9.34
CA VAL A 88 4.11 -5.90 8.13
C VAL A 88 3.36 -6.89 7.25
N VAL A 89 3.41 -6.66 5.97
CA VAL A 89 2.83 -7.53 4.95
C VAL A 89 3.91 -7.86 3.94
N GLY A 90 3.99 -9.12 3.51
CA GLY A 90 4.96 -9.53 2.50
C GLY A 90 4.62 -10.88 1.87
N ASN A 91 5.23 -11.15 0.73
CA ASN A 91 5.05 -12.39 -0.02
C ASN A 91 6.17 -13.42 0.21
N SER A 92 7.10 -13.15 1.12
CA SER A 92 8.33 -13.95 1.34
C SER A 92 9.20 -14.12 0.08
N ASP A 93 8.96 -13.31 -0.97
CA ASP A 93 9.67 -13.37 -2.25
C ASP A 93 10.00 -11.97 -2.79
N GLY A 94 10.50 -11.07 -1.95
CA GLY A 94 11.08 -9.80 -2.37
C GLY A 94 10.15 -8.60 -2.35
N PHE A 95 8.89 -8.75 -1.93
CA PHE A 95 7.99 -7.62 -1.70
C PHE A 95 7.62 -7.56 -0.22
N VAL A 96 7.77 -6.40 0.38
CA VAL A 96 7.37 -6.16 1.76
C VAL A 96 6.81 -4.76 1.92
N GLY A 97 5.79 -4.64 2.76
CA GLY A 97 5.18 -3.37 3.12
C GLY A 97 5.04 -3.24 4.63
N LEU A 98 5.19 -2.04 5.14
CA LEU A 98 4.98 -1.72 6.55
C LEU A 98 3.90 -0.66 6.67
N GLY A 99 2.89 -0.95 7.49
CA GLY A 99 1.76 -0.08 7.72
C GLY A 99 1.51 0.16 9.20
N ARG A 100 1.01 1.35 9.50
CA ARG A 100 0.59 1.73 10.84
C ARG A 100 -0.80 2.35 10.81
N ALA A 101 -1.64 1.96 11.76
CA ALA A 101 -2.95 2.54 11.93
C ALA A 101 -3.28 2.80 13.40
N ARG A 102 -4.25 3.68 13.63
CA ARG A 102 -4.80 3.97 14.95
C ARG A 102 -6.32 3.91 14.90
N GLY A 103 -6.93 3.31 15.91
CA GLY A 103 -8.38 3.22 16.02
C GLY A 103 -8.86 3.07 17.45
N LYS A 104 -10.18 3.02 17.65
CA LYS A 104 -10.82 2.78 18.94
C LYS A 104 -10.79 1.31 19.32
N GLU A 105 -10.89 0.43 18.33
CA GLU A 105 -10.94 -1.02 18.46
C GLU A 105 -9.72 -1.67 17.79
N VAL A 106 -9.30 -2.82 18.28
CA VAL A 106 -8.10 -3.53 17.79
C VAL A 106 -8.36 -4.15 16.42
N GLY A 107 -9.47 -4.90 16.23
CA GLY A 107 -9.78 -5.63 15.00
C GLY A 107 -9.82 -4.76 13.74
N PRO A 108 -10.69 -3.73 13.68
CA PRO A 108 -10.74 -2.80 12.55
C PRO A 108 -9.42 -2.04 12.33
N SER A 109 -8.66 -1.77 13.42
CA SER A 109 -7.37 -1.08 13.32
C SER A 109 -6.28 -1.96 12.70
N ILE A 110 -6.30 -3.28 12.95
CA ILE A 110 -5.40 -4.24 12.28
C ILE A 110 -5.67 -4.24 10.77
N ARG A 111 -6.94 -4.37 10.35
CA ARG A 111 -7.31 -4.35 8.93
C ARG A 111 -6.85 -3.06 8.25
N LYS A 112 -7.09 -1.91 8.87
CA LYS A 112 -6.60 -0.62 8.37
C LYS A 112 -5.07 -0.54 8.32
N ALA A 113 -4.36 -1.18 9.25
CA ALA A 113 -2.90 -1.22 9.22
C ALA A 113 -2.39 -2.09 8.07
N ILE A 114 -3.06 -3.22 7.78
CA ILE A 114 -2.77 -4.08 6.63
C ILE A 114 -2.97 -3.30 5.32
N ASP A 115 -4.11 -2.61 5.15
CA ASP A 115 -4.35 -1.77 3.98
C ASP A 115 -3.26 -0.70 3.80
N ASN A 116 -2.87 -0.03 4.89
CA ASN A 116 -1.76 0.94 4.86
C ASN A 116 -0.41 0.28 4.53
N ALA A 117 -0.17 -0.96 4.95
CA ALA A 117 1.03 -1.70 4.60
C ALA A 117 1.06 -2.06 3.11
N LYS A 118 -0.06 -2.49 2.54
CA LYS A 118 -0.22 -2.74 1.11
C LYS A 118 0.06 -1.48 0.27
N LEU A 119 -0.36 -0.30 0.72
CA LEU A 119 -0.05 0.97 0.04
C LEU A 119 1.42 1.38 0.09
N ASN A 120 2.19 0.86 1.04
CA ASN A 120 3.62 1.16 1.24
C ASN A 120 4.53 0.00 0.83
N ILE A 121 4.13 -0.82 -0.12
CA ILE A 121 4.95 -1.94 -0.60
C ILE A 121 6.19 -1.43 -1.31
N VAL A 122 7.29 -2.12 -1.04
CA VAL A 122 8.61 -1.88 -1.64
C VAL A 122 9.14 -3.18 -2.21
N GLU A 123 9.72 -3.10 -3.39
CA GLU A 123 10.47 -4.17 -4.03
C GLU A 123 11.90 -4.20 -3.47
N ILE A 124 12.38 -5.36 -3.03
CA ILE A 124 13.67 -5.52 -2.39
C ILE A 124 14.61 -6.24 -3.32
N LYS A 125 15.88 -5.79 -3.35
CA LYS A 125 16.95 -6.49 -4.06
C LYS A 125 17.63 -7.48 -3.12
N ARG A 126 17.63 -8.75 -3.53
CA ARG A 126 18.26 -9.85 -2.81
C ARG A 126 19.41 -10.39 -3.64
N GLY A 127 20.44 -10.92 -3.00
CA GLY A 127 21.60 -11.44 -3.70
C GLY A 127 22.44 -12.34 -2.79
N CYS A 128 23.69 -12.60 -3.19
CA CYS A 128 24.69 -13.25 -2.36
C CYS A 128 25.90 -12.33 -2.22
N GLY A 129 25.81 -11.36 -1.28
CA GLY A 129 26.87 -10.37 -1.03
C GLY A 129 27.92 -10.79 -0.02
N SER A 130 27.83 -12.02 0.54
CA SER A 130 28.80 -12.51 1.50
C SER A 130 30.09 -12.97 0.82
N TRP A 131 31.24 -12.54 1.35
CA TRP A 131 32.55 -12.94 0.84
C TRP A 131 32.88 -14.41 1.16
N GLU A 132 32.19 -15.00 2.16
CA GLU A 132 32.35 -16.40 2.57
C GLU A 132 31.48 -17.36 1.75
N CYS A 133 30.57 -16.85 0.93
CA CYS A 133 29.58 -17.67 0.25
C CYS A 133 29.66 -17.54 -1.28
N GLY A 134 29.94 -18.66 -1.95
CA GLY A 134 29.93 -18.79 -3.42
C GLY A 134 28.68 -19.45 -4.00
N CYS A 135 27.53 -19.48 -3.26
CA CYS A 135 26.36 -20.31 -3.61
C CYS A 135 25.59 -19.80 -4.84
N GLY A 136 25.75 -18.54 -5.25
CA GLY A 136 25.07 -17.96 -6.40
C GLY A 136 23.55 -17.89 -6.29
N LYS A 137 22.97 -17.94 -5.09
CA LYS A 137 21.52 -17.84 -4.85
C LYS A 137 21.17 -16.55 -4.10
N PRO A 138 20.04 -15.89 -4.38
CA PRO A 138 19.62 -14.66 -3.71
C PRO A 138 19.01 -14.96 -2.33
N HIS A 139 19.85 -15.27 -1.33
CA HIS A 139 19.40 -15.63 0.02
C HIS A 139 19.66 -14.54 1.06
N THR A 140 20.47 -13.54 0.75
CA THR A 140 20.89 -12.49 1.68
C THR A 140 20.87 -11.10 1.01
N PHE A 141 21.42 -10.11 1.69
CA PHE A 141 21.62 -8.77 1.14
C PHE A 141 22.79 -8.76 0.14
N PRO A 142 22.66 -7.99 -0.95
CA PRO A 142 23.77 -7.82 -1.89
C PRO A 142 24.89 -6.94 -1.33
N PHE A 143 24.57 -5.98 -0.44
CA PHE A 143 25.50 -5.01 0.14
C PHE A 143 25.16 -4.76 1.61
N ASN A 144 26.11 -4.12 2.32
CA ASN A 144 25.83 -3.58 3.65
C ASN A 144 24.85 -2.42 3.55
N VAL A 145 23.80 -2.45 4.35
CA VAL A 145 22.74 -1.44 4.32
C VAL A 145 22.45 -0.95 5.73
N VAL A 146 22.31 0.37 5.87
CA VAL A 146 22.00 1.00 7.15
C VAL A 146 20.67 1.74 7.04
N GLY A 147 19.75 1.44 7.94
CA GLY A 147 18.47 2.13 8.10
C GLY A 147 18.40 2.88 9.41
N LYS A 148 17.70 4.02 9.42
CA LYS A 148 17.55 4.87 10.58
C LYS A 148 16.11 5.32 10.77
N SER A 149 15.66 5.29 12.02
CA SER A 149 14.38 5.86 12.41
C SER A 149 14.43 6.37 13.85
N GLY A 150 14.27 7.68 14.03
CA GLY A 150 14.44 8.32 15.33
C GLY A 150 15.85 8.11 15.86
N SER A 151 15.96 7.54 17.07
CA SER A 151 17.23 7.22 17.73
C SER A 151 17.75 5.81 17.40
N VAL A 152 17.02 5.03 16.59
CA VAL A 152 17.40 3.66 16.28
C VAL A 152 18.10 3.60 14.93
N ASP A 153 19.31 3.05 14.92
CA ASP A 153 20.08 2.76 13.72
C ASP A 153 20.22 1.24 13.59
N VAL A 154 19.94 0.70 12.41
CA VAL A 154 20.07 -0.73 12.11
C VAL A 154 20.95 -0.91 10.90
N SER A 155 22.00 -1.70 11.04
CA SER A 155 22.89 -2.06 9.94
C SER A 155 22.77 -3.55 9.63
N PHE A 156 22.45 -3.88 8.39
CA PHE A 156 22.40 -5.25 7.88
C PHE A 156 23.64 -5.54 7.07
N LYS A 157 24.21 -6.69 7.34
CA LYS A 157 25.36 -7.24 6.61
C LYS A 157 24.98 -8.56 5.95
N PRO A 158 25.50 -8.85 4.74
CA PRO A 158 25.29 -10.14 4.11
C PRO A 158 25.92 -11.27 4.92
N ALA A 159 25.20 -12.36 5.11
CA ALA A 159 25.66 -13.55 5.80
C ALA A 159 25.83 -14.74 4.84
N PRO A 160 26.71 -15.70 5.13
CA PRO A 160 26.82 -16.92 4.37
C PRO A 160 25.58 -17.80 4.55
N ARG A 161 25.37 -18.71 3.61
CA ARG A 161 24.22 -19.61 3.60
C ARG A 161 24.22 -20.52 4.83
N GLY A 162 23.07 -20.63 5.48
CA GLY A 162 22.87 -21.53 6.62
C GLY A 162 23.05 -20.87 7.99
N VAL A 163 23.49 -19.62 8.06
CA VAL A 163 23.59 -18.87 9.33
C VAL A 163 22.20 -18.50 9.87
N GLY A 164 21.23 -18.36 8.97
CA GLY A 164 19.90 -17.90 9.33
C GLY A 164 19.86 -16.40 9.64
N LEU A 165 18.79 -15.97 10.30
CA LEU A 165 18.59 -14.58 10.69
C LEU A 165 19.16 -14.32 12.08
N ALA A 166 20.42 -13.89 12.15
CA ALA A 166 21.07 -13.43 13.39
C ALA A 166 20.68 -11.98 13.68
N VAL A 167 19.43 -11.78 14.07
CA VAL A 167 18.75 -10.50 14.20
C VAL A 167 17.77 -10.54 15.38
N SER A 168 17.43 -9.40 15.99
CA SER A 168 16.37 -9.33 17.00
C SER A 168 15.01 -9.71 16.42
N GLU A 169 14.04 -9.95 17.29
CA GLU A 169 12.71 -10.44 16.95
C GLU A 169 11.96 -9.51 15.94
N THR A 170 11.88 -8.21 16.21
CA THR A 170 11.15 -7.26 15.35
C THR A 170 11.66 -7.22 13.89
N PRO A 171 12.97 -7.03 13.60
CA PRO A 171 13.48 -7.14 12.24
C PRO A 171 13.37 -8.55 11.65
N LYS A 172 13.41 -9.60 12.47
CA LYS A 172 13.31 -10.99 12.01
C LYS A 172 12.00 -11.27 11.28
N HIS A 173 10.87 -10.79 11.82
CA HIS A 173 9.56 -10.86 11.17
C HIS A 173 9.56 -10.17 9.81
N ILE A 174 10.11 -8.95 9.75
CA ILE A 174 10.18 -8.16 8.51
C ILE A 174 11.05 -8.85 7.45
N LEU A 175 12.24 -9.33 7.83
CA LEU A 175 13.16 -10.00 6.91
C LEU A 175 12.63 -11.34 6.40
N LYS A 176 11.91 -12.09 7.24
CA LYS A 176 11.26 -13.33 6.86
C LYS A 176 10.20 -13.08 5.79
N LEU A 177 9.33 -12.08 5.99
CA LEU A 177 8.32 -11.68 5.01
C LEU A 177 8.93 -11.04 3.75
N ALA A 178 10.13 -10.48 3.84
CA ALA A 178 10.91 -9.99 2.70
C ALA A 178 11.56 -11.11 1.87
N GLY A 179 11.59 -12.34 2.38
CA GLY A 179 12.21 -13.48 1.73
C GLY A 179 13.74 -13.55 1.88
N ILE A 180 14.29 -12.86 2.88
CA ILE A 180 15.71 -12.94 3.23
C ILE A 180 15.89 -14.08 4.24
N LYS A 181 16.78 -15.01 3.93
CA LYS A 181 17.00 -16.22 4.74
C LYS A 181 18.16 -16.09 5.69
N ASP A 182 19.23 -15.41 5.27
CA ASP A 182 20.48 -15.29 6.01
C ASP A 182 20.88 -13.82 6.11
N ALA A 183 21.07 -13.31 7.31
CA ALA A 183 21.51 -11.93 7.54
C ALA A 183 22.11 -11.74 8.91
N TRP A 184 23.12 -10.90 9.01
CA TRP A 184 23.61 -10.33 10.27
C TRP A 184 23.09 -8.92 10.45
N ALA A 185 22.62 -8.61 11.65
CA ALA A 185 22.20 -7.26 11.99
C ALA A 185 22.89 -6.73 13.22
N PHE A 186 23.25 -5.46 13.16
CA PHE A 186 23.75 -4.69 14.28
C PHE A 186 22.80 -3.53 14.51
N SER A 187 22.39 -3.34 15.76
CA SER A 187 21.45 -2.27 16.12
C SER A 187 22.04 -1.38 17.21
N ASN A 188 21.89 -0.08 17.03
CA ASN A 188 22.29 0.95 17.99
C ASN A 188 21.07 1.80 18.37
N GLY A 189 21.16 2.42 19.55
CA GLY A 189 20.14 3.33 20.05
C GLY A 189 19.07 2.65 20.89
N HIS A 190 17.89 3.26 20.98
CA HIS A 190 16.81 2.83 21.85
C HIS A 190 15.92 1.74 21.20
N THR A 191 16.47 0.54 21.02
CA THR A 191 15.84 -0.60 20.34
C THR A 191 14.58 -1.12 21.02
N LYS A 192 14.31 -0.78 22.30
CA LYS A 192 13.04 -1.09 22.98
C LYS A 192 11.83 -0.46 22.31
N THR A 193 12.02 0.60 21.50
CA THR A 193 10.95 1.20 20.72
C THR A 193 10.69 0.35 19.48
N THR A 194 9.85 -0.68 19.60
CA THR A 194 9.49 -1.66 18.56
C THR A 194 9.08 -1.01 17.25
N VAL A 195 8.27 0.05 17.31
CA VAL A 195 7.81 0.82 16.14
C VAL A 195 8.97 1.46 15.39
N ASN A 196 9.87 2.17 16.10
CA ASN A 196 11.02 2.82 15.45
C ASN A 196 11.99 1.77 14.91
N TYR A 197 12.15 0.66 15.61
CA TYR A 197 12.99 -0.45 15.15
C TYR A 197 12.46 -1.07 13.86
N GLY A 198 11.13 -1.31 13.77
CA GLY A 198 10.48 -1.76 12.54
C GLY A 198 10.62 -0.76 11.40
N LEU A 199 10.45 0.53 11.67
CA LEU A 199 10.63 1.60 10.67
C LEU A 199 12.07 1.72 10.19
N ALA A 200 13.07 1.60 11.08
CA ALA A 200 14.49 1.62 10.71
C ALA A 200 14.85 0.43 9.81
N THR A 201 14.34 -0.77 10.14
CA THR A 201 14.48 -1.95 9.29
C THR A 201 13.87 -1.73 7.91
N PHE A 202 12.68 -1.17 7.85
CA PHE A 202 12.01 -0.88 6.58
C PHE A 202 12.73 0.19 5.77
N ASP A 203 13.32 1.20 6.42
CA ASP A 203 14.16 2.21 5.77
C ASP A 203 15.41 1.57 5.14
N ALA A 204 16.06 0.63 5.86
CA ALA A 204 17.17 -0.14 5.30
C ALA A 204 16.74 -0.90 4.04
N LEU A 205 15.58 -1.58 4.07
CA LEU A 205 15.05 -2.29 2.91
C LEU A 205 14.72 -1.36 1.73
N LYS A 206 14.19 -0.18 1.98
CA LYS A 206 13.99 0.86 0.94
C LYS A 206 15.30 1.28 0.30
N LYS A 207 16.37 1.39 1.08
CA LYS A 207 17.70 1.72 0.54
C LYS A 207 18.24 0.63 -0.36
N THR A 208 17.96 -0.66 -0.10
CA THR A 208 18.34 -1.74 -1.05
C THR A 208 17.63 -1.57 -2.40
N ALA A 209 16.35 -1.18 -2.38
CA ALA A 209 15.58 -0.93 -3.60
C ALA A 209 16.16 0.22 -4.44
N SER A 210 16.58 1.31 -3.78
CA SER A 210 17.07 2.53 -4.44
C SER A 210 18.53 2.46 -4.93
N MET A 211 19.30 1.45 -4.49
CA MET A 211 20.71 1.30 -4.90
C MET A 211 20.85 1.08 -6.39
N ARG A 212 21.77 1.82 -7.01
CA ARG A 212 22.20 1.61 -8.40
C ARG A 212 23.20 0.46 -8.46
N ILE A 213 22.97 -0.47 -9.37
CA ILE A 213 23.77 -1.67 -9.54
C ILE A 213 24.30 -1.69 -10.97
N THR A 214 25.58 -1.96 -11.14
CA THR A 214 26.16 -2.19 -12.47
C THR A 214 25.85 -3.61 -12.95
N GLY A 215 25.82 -3.84 -14.27
CA GLY A 215 25.53 -5.17 -14.82
C GLY A 215 26.49 -6.25 -14.35
N GLU A 216 27.79 -5.92 -14.20
CA GLU A 216 28.80 -6.84 -13.66
C GLU A 216 28.53 -7.23 -12.20
N GLN A 217 28.14 -6.27 -11.36
CA GLN A 217 27.76 -6.53 -9.97
C GLN A 217 26.50 -7.39 -9.89
N ALA A 218 25.51 -7.13 -10.74
CA ALA A 218 24.27 -7.93 -10.79
C ALA A 218 24.58 -9.39 -11.11
N THR A 219 25.45 -9.63 -12.09
CA THR A 219 25.87 -10.99 -12.49
C THR A 219 26.72 -11.66 -11.41
N ARG A 220 27.69 -10.95 -10.82
CA ARG A 220 28.60 -11.49 -9.80
C ARG A 220 27.87 -11.85 -8.51
N LEU A 221 26.99 -10.98 -8.03
CA LEU A 221 26.26 -11.15 -6.76
C LEU A 221 24.91 -11.84 -6.94
N LYS A 222 24.56 -12.23 -8.18
CA LYS A 222 23.26 -12.85 -8.53
C LYS A 222 22.08 -12.07 -7.93
N ILE A 223 22.07 -10.76 -8.19
CA ILE A 223 21.06 -9.89 -7.64
C ILE A 223 19.74 -10.08 -8.38
N VAL A 224 18.69 -10.36 -7.61
CA VAL A 224 17.32 -10.46 -8.09
C VAL A 224 16.51 -9.34 -7.44
N SER A 225 15.78 -8.59 -8.26
CA SER A 225 14.82 -7.60 -7.80
C SER A 225 13.42 -8.24 -7.78
N GLY A 226 12.70 -8.09 -6.68
CA GLY A 226 11.34 -8.62 -6.55
C GLY A 226 11.26 -10.14 -6.52
N ALA A 227 10.20 -10.70 -7.11
CA ALA A 227 9.94 -12.12 -7.12
C ALA A 227 10.93 -12.88 -8.02
N ILE A 228 11.37 -14.06 -7.56
CA ILE A 228 12.18 -14.98 -8.33
C ILE A 228 11.31 -15.69 -9.39
N GLU A 229 10.11 -16.07 -8.99
CA GLU A 229 9.10 -16.65 -9.85
C GLU A 229 7.95 -15.64 -10.04
N ALA A 230 8.08 -14.78 -11.04
CA ALA A 230 6.96 -13.97 -11.47
C ALA A 230 5.91 -14.90 -12.10
N LYS A 231 4.95 -15.35 -11.32
CA LYS A 231 3.73 -15.95 -11.86
C LYS A 231 2.89 -14.80 -12.42
N PRO A 232 2.70 -14.68 -13.74
CA PRO A 232 1.77 -13.72 -14.28
C PRO A 232 0.36 -14.14 -13.86
N ILE A 233 -0.19 -13.49 -12.86
CA ILE A 233 -1.57 -13.69 -12.47
C ILE A 233 -2.37 -12.68 -13.27
N GLY A 234 -2.77 -13.10 -14.46
CA GLY A 234 -3.81 -12.40 -15.20
C GLY A 234 -5.12 -12.57 -14.43
N LEU A 235 -5.86 -11.50 -14.22
CA LEU A 235 -7.29 -11.58 -13.97
C LEU A 235 -7.87 -12.48 -15.07
N ASP A 236 -8.68 -13.47 -14.71
CA ASP A 236 -9.42 -14.27 -15.69
C ASP A 236 -10.10 -13.30 -16.66
N ALA A 237 -9.97 -13.58 -17.97
CA ALA A 237 -10.48 -12.70 -19.02
C ALA A 237 -11.95 -12.30 -18.80
N GLN A 238 -12.74 -13.15 -18.16
CA GLN A 238 -14.12 -12.89 -17.78
C GLN A 238 -14.26 -11.86 -16.63
N THR A 239 -13.37 -11.90 -15.63
CA THR A 239 -13.36 -10.94 -14.51
C THR A 239 -12.85 -9.59 -14.97
N ALA A 240 -11.82 -9.54 -15.81
CA ALA A 240 -11.32 -8.32 -16.41
C ALA A 240 -12.38 -7.64 -17.30
N ALA A 241 -13.11 -8.42 -18.10
CA ALA A 241 -14.21 -7.90 -18.95
C ALA A 241 -15.34 -7.29 -18.11
N LYS A 242 -15.76 -7.96 -17.03
CA LYS A 242 -16.80 -7.43 -16.11
C LYS A 242 -16.38 -6.12 -15.46
N LEU A 243 -15.14 -6.04 -14.96
CA LEU A 243 -14.61 -4.81 -14.34
C LEU A 243 -14.53 -3.64 -15.33
N LEU A 244 -14.15 -3.91 -16.59
CA LEU A 244 -14.12 -2.92 -17.65
C LEU A 244 -15.52 -2.42 -18.03
N ASP A 245 -16.50 -3.32 -18.13
CA ASP A 245 -17.88 -2.94 -18.45
C ASP A 245 -18.52 -2.11 -17.32
N GLU A 246 -18.24 -2.44 -16.08
CA GLU A 246 -18.70 -1.64 -14.94
C GLU A 246 -18.01 -0.27 -14.86
N ALA A 247 -16.71 -0.20 -15.14
CA ALA A 247 -15.99 1.07 -15.22
C ALA A 247 -16.57 1.97 -16.31
N ARG A 248 -16.84 1.44 -17.52
CA ARG A 248 -17.49 2.16 -18.63
C ARG A 248 -18.90 2.63 -18.31
N LYS A 249 -19.69 1.79 -17.60
CA LYS A 249 -21.03 2.20 -17.14
C LYS A 249 -20.99 3.38 -16.18
N ARG A 250 -20.03 3.40 -15.26
CA ARG A 250 -19.86 4.53 -14.32
C ARG A 250 -19.37 5.79 -14.99
N GLU A 251 -18.47 5.69 -15.94
CA GLU A 251 -18.04 6.85 -16.73
C GLU A 251 -19.23 7.51 -17.46
N ARG A 252 -20.06 6.69 -18.11
CA ARG A 252 -21.29 7.16 -18.77
C ARG A 252 -22.31 7.78 -17.80
N LEU A 253 -22.42 7.26 -16.58
CA LEU A 253 -23.26 7.84 -15.54
C LEU A 253 -22.74 9.21 -15.08
N ARG A 254 -21.42 9.32 -14.83
CA ARG A 254 -20.79 10.59 -14.47
C ARG A 254 -20.89 11.64 -15.57
N GLU A 255 -20.80 11.23 -16.84
CA GLU A 255 -21.02 12.15 -17.97
C GLU A 255 -22.47 12.64 -18.00
N LYS A 256 -23.44 11.76 -17.80
CA LYS A 256 -24.86 12.13 -17.70
C LYS A 256 -25.11 13.07 -16.51
N GLU A 257 -24.56 12.81 -15.34
CA GLU A 257 -24.65 13.69 -14.17
C GLU A 257 -24.08 15.08 -14.47
N LYS A 258 -22.93 15.17 -15.11
CA LYS A 258 -22.34 16.46 -15.53
C LYS A 258 -23.19 17.20 -16.57
N ILE A 259 -23.84 16.47 -17.47
CA ILE A 259 -24.77 17.08 -18.46
C ILE A 259 -26.00 17.61 -17.74
N VAL A 260 -26.58 16.85 -16.83
CA VAL A 260 -27.74 17.27 -16.03
C VAL A 260 -27.39 18.46 -15.15
N GLU A 261 -26.23 18.48 -14.51
CA GLU A 261 -25.76 19.61 -13.71
C GLU A 261 -25.58 20.89 -14.56
N LYS A 262 -25.00 20.75 -15.76
CA LYS A 262 -24.92 21.88 -16.71
C LYS A 262 -26.28 22.35 -17.21
N MET A 263 -27.25 21.45 -17.39
CA MET A 263 -28.62 21.83 -17.77
C MET A 263 -29.38 22.53 -16.64
N ILE A 264 -29.11 22.14 -15.39
CA ILE A 264 -29.69 22.80 -14.21
C ILE A 264 -29.10 24.20 -14.03
N THR A 265 -27.75 24.34 -14.13
CA THR A 265 -27.10 25.65 -14.06
C THR A 265 -27.58 26.60 -15.17
N ALA A 266 -27.66 26.10 -16.40
CA ALA A 266 -28.16 26.89 -17.54
C ALA A 266 -29.65 27.26 -17.42
N LYS A 267 -30.48 26.48 -16.72
CA LYS A 267 -31.88 26.83 -16.40
C LYS A 267 -31.99 27.87 -15.30
N VAL A 268 -31.12 27.79 -14.29
CA VAL A 268 -31.06 28.77 -13.20
C VAL A 268 -30.60 30.12 -13.71
N GLU A 269 -29.59 30.17 -14.62
CA GLU A 269 -29.15 31.42 -15.25
C GLU A 269 -30.26 32.06 -16.13
N LYS A 270 -30.99 31.27 -16.92
CA LYS A 270 -32.12 31.79 -17.69
C LYS A 270 -33.33 32.22 -16.85
N GLY A 271 -33.55 31.57 -15.70
CA GLY A 271 -34.61 31.95 -14.77
C GLY A 271 -34.29 33.24 -13.98
N SER A 272 -32.99 33.58 -13.81
CA SER A 272 -32.58 34.88 -13.25
C SER A 272 -32.77 36.02 -14.21
N ASP A 273 -32.55 35.81 -15.52
CA ASP A 273 -32.75 36.83 -16.58
C ASP A 273 -34.25 37.15 -16.80
N GLU A 274 -35.15 36.17 -16.63
CA GLU A 274 -36.60 36.42 -16.68
C GLU A 274 -37.13 37.12 -15.42
N ALA A 275 -36.46 36.97 -14.26
CA ALA A 275 -36.84 37.64 -13.02
C ALA A 275 -36.37 39.11 -12.97
N GLU A 276 -35.31 39.50 -13.68
CA GLU A 276 -34.86 40.90 -13.81
C GLU A 276 -35.74 41.71 -14.75
N ILE A 277 -36.41 41.09 -15.73
CA ILE A 277 -37.29 41.81 -16.70
C ILE A 277 -38.65 42.18 -16.08
N VAL A 278 -39.03 41.63 -14.92
CA VAL A 278 -40.34 41.93 -14.29
C VAL A 278 -40.24 43.04 -13.24
N THR A 279 -39.06 43.55 -12.91
CA THR A 279 -38.88 44.62 -11.90
C THR A 279 -38.87 46.05 -12.44
N ASP A 280 -38.91 46.25 -13.75
CA ASP A 280 -38.97 47.58 -14.38
C ASP A 280 -40.37 47.92 -14.95
N VAL A 281 -41.43 47.74 -14.16
CA VAL A 281 -42.73 48.35 -14.44
C VAL A 281 -43.01 49.39 -13.36
N ASP A 282 -42.78 50.62 -13.72
CA ASP A 282 -43.06 51.80 -12.91
C ASP A 282 -44.53 51.83 -12.43
N PRO A 283 -44.79 52.16 -11.17
CA PRO A 283 -46.13 52.44 -10.69
C PRO A 283 -46.45 53.94 -10.80
N GLU A 284 -46.70 54.43 -11.98
CA GLU A 284 -47.41 55.71 -12.11
C GLU A 284 -48.54 55.59 -13.13
N GLU A 285 -49.69 55.91 -12.68
CA GLU A 285 -50.92 56.41 -13.27
C GLU A 285 -52.18 55.59 -12.91
N GLY A 286 -52.99 56.19 -12.18
CA GLY A 286 -54.39 55.76 -11.96
C GLY A 286 -54.99 56.30 -10.69
N GLY A 287 -55.04 57.64 -10.60
CA GLY A 287 -55.87 58.32 -9.67
C GLY A 287 -57.33 58.31 -10.12
N ASP A 288 -58.20 58.49 -9.11
CA ASP A 288 -59.59 58.94 -9.17
C ASP A 288 -60.65 58.05 -9.87
N ALA A 289 -61.51 57.50 -8.99
CA ALA A 289 -62.96 57.92 -9.05
C ALA A 289 -63.81 56.99 -8.14
N LEU A 290 -64.48 57.64 -7.13
CA LEU A 290 -65.68 57.25 -6.38
C LEU A 290 -65.60 56.17 -5.31
#